data_6386a8a1981a1690eb2dff603618046b
#
_entry.id   6386a8a1981a1690eb2dff603618046b
#
_cell.length_a   1.000
_cell.length_b   1.000
_cell.length_c   1.000
_cell.angle_alpha   90.00
_cell.angle_beta   90.00
_cell.angle_gamma   90.00
#
_symmetry.space_group_name_H-M   'P 1'
#
loop_
_entity.id
_entity.type
_entity.pdbx_description
1 polymer ?
#
loop_
_entity_poly.entity_id
_entity_poly.type
_entity_poly.pdbx_seq_one_letter_code
_entity_poly.pdbx_strand_id
1 'polypeptide(L)'
;DVSSPEKLAPDLDRIGFVVNEKIGADTCERCHADIVEQWSKSAHRFASFNNPFYEATINDMREKALSLTKGVAEHVAHFPQWQERTGKIKSKWCSGCHDPSVMLAGQMTETIDRRSPQAQAGLTCLACHAIDQIHNTTGNGNYNIVDEHEDPYVFARAEKGSVGALLHDTAIKAKPEAHKRQMLPPFFRTSEFCSTCHKVSLPESVNDYRWFRGQNEYDNWHDSGVALNASRTFYLPPNKRVCQDCHMPLEPAPLGDVSAKNGMVRSHRFLAVNTALPHVRGDEDTIKRIEAFLRDNRLRIDVFALQRERTEGESETVLALDKTQPSLRTGEKVTFDVVVRNKDVGHTFPGGTNDSNEGWIEFTILDAKDRVLYQSGFV
;
A
#
# COMPACT_ATOMS: atom_id res chain seq x y z
N ASP A 1 -24.33 4.43 1.20
CA ASP A 1 -23.98 4.44 -0.22
C ASP A 1 -22.66 5.21 -0.37
N VAL A 2 -21.56 4.45 -0.31
CA VAL A 2 -20.18 4.96 -0.35
C VAL A 2 -19.71 5.15 -1.80
N SER A 3 -20.64 5.10 -2.74
CA SER A 3 -20.38 4.89 -4.18
C SER A 3 -19.99 6.13 -4.98
N SER A 4 -19.92 7.32 -4.37
CA SER A 4 -19.42 8.49 -5.11
C SER A 4 -18.42 9.29 -4.28
N PRO A 5 -17.23 9.58 -4.84
CA PRO A 5 -16.23 10.42 -4.19
C PRO A 5 -16.77 11.81 -3.78
N GLU A 6 -17.74 12.33 -4.53
CA GLU A 6 -18.38 13.61 -4.27
C GLU A 6 -19.22 13.61 -2.99
N LYS A 7 -19.78 12.46 -2.59
CA LYS A 7 -20.50 12.33 -1.32
C LYS A 7 -19.57 12.12 -0.13
N LEU A 8 -18.36 11.63 -0.37
CA LEU A 8 -17.33 11.48 0.66
C LEU A 8 -16.62 12.81 0.95
N ALA A 9 -16.42 13.67 -0.05
CA ALA A 9 -15.70 14.91 0.10
C ALA A 9 -16.24 15.82 1.23
N PRO A 10 -17.56 16.08 1.38
CA PRO A 10 -18.09 16.87 2.48
C PRO A 10 -17.88 16.23 3.85
N ASP A 11 -17.90 14.89 3.93
CA ASP A 11 -17.63 14.18 5.18
C ASP A 11 -16.13 14.17 5.51
N LEU A 12 -15.26 14.21 4.53
CA LEU A 12 -13.81 14.31 4.72
C LEU A 12 -13.40 15.64 5.33
N ASP A 13 -14.02 16.75 4.93
CA ASP A 13 -13.85 18.06 5.56
C ASP A 13 -14.32 18.05 7.02
N ARG A 14 -15.39 17.31 7.34
CA ARG A 14 -15.86 17.11 8.73
C ARG A 14 -14.95 16.22 9.56
N ILE A 15 -14.30 15.25 8.94
CA ILE A 15 -13.42 14.29 9.61
C ILE A 15 -12.06 14.89 9.90
N GLY A 16 -11.78 16.08 9.38
CA GLY A 16 -10.49 16.74 9.57
C GLY A 16 -9.34 16.03 8.86
N PHE A 17 -9.52 15.65 7.60
CA PHE A 17 -8.40 15.29 6.73
C PHE A 17 -7.34 16.41 6.67
N VAL A 18 -7.72 17.59 7.11
CA VAL A 18 -6.88 18.79 7.21
C VAL A 18 -6.26 18.96 8.59
N VAL A 19 -6.70 18.19 9.61
CA VAL A 19 -6.21 18.35 10.98
C VAL A 19 -4.83 17.75 11.13
N ASN A 20 -3.82 18.60 11.12
CA ASN A 20 -2.43 18.31 11.43
C ASN A 20 -1.86 17.11 10.66
N GLU A 21 -1.52 17.33 9.39
CA GLU A 21 -0.91 16.34 8.48
C GLU A 21 0.36 15.68 9.05
N LYS A 22 0.88 16.15 10.16
CA LYS A 22 2.15 15.75 10.76
C LYS A 22 2.01 15.05 12.12
N ILE A 23 0.80 14.63 12.50
CA ILE A 23 0.60 13.87 13.75
C ILE A 23 1.54 12.66 13.80
N GLY A 24 2.34 12.58 14.85
CA GLY A 24 3.31 11.50 15.04
C GLY A 24 4.63 11.67 14.29
N ALA A 25 4.86 12.83 13.67
CA ALA A 25 6.11 13.15 12.97
C ALA A 25 6.82 14.40 13.50
N ASP A 26 6.21 15.17 14.39
CA ASP A 26 6.69 16.50 14.86
C ASP A 26 8.13 16.48 15.36
N THR A 27 8.54 15.42 16.05
CA THR A 27 9.90 15.30 16.56
C THR A 27 10.90 14.98 15.44
N CYS A 28 10.48 14.14 14.50
CA CYS A 28 11.32 13.66 13.40
C CYS A 28 11.53 14.76 12.34
N GLU A 29 10.53 15.59 12.09
CA GLU A 29 10.54 16.63 11.04
C GLU A 29 11.72 17.60 11.17
N ARG A 30 12.14 17.91 12.40
CA ARG A 30 13.26 18.84 12.65
C ARG A 30 14.58 18.40 11.99
N CYS A 31 14.70 17.11 11.72
CA CYS A 31 15.88 16.52 11.11
C CYS A 31 15.56 15.85 9.77
N HIS A 32 14.36 15.30 9.60
CA HIS A 32 13.91 14.50 8.48
C HIS A 32 12.78 15.17 7.69
N ALA A 33 12.95 16.45 7.34
CA ALA A 33 11.90 17.27 6.72
C ALA A 33 11.42 16.71 5.37
N ASP A 34 12.34 16.24 4.51
CA ASP A 34 11.99 15.67 3.21
C ASP A 34 11.24 14.34 3.35
N ILE A 35 11.67 13.49 4.28
CA ILE A 35 11.02 12.21 4.58
C ILE A 35 9.61 12.44 5.14
N VAL A 36 9.45 13.39 6.06
CA VAL A 36 8.13 13.72 6.64
C VAL A 36 7.19 14.30 5.59
N GLU A 37 7.68 15.16 4.71
CA GLU A 37 6.88 15.69 3.60
C GLU A 37 6.38 14.56 2.69
N GLN A 38 7.23 13.61 2.34
CA GLN A 38 6.87 12.46 1.51
C GLN A 38 5.89 11.53 2.21
N TRP A 39 6.15 11.18 3.47
CA TRP A 39 5.30 10.32 4.27
C TRP A 39 3.92 10.95 4.50
N SER A 40 3.82 12.26 4.73
CA SER A 40 2.56 12.95 5.02
C SER A 40 1.51 12.81 3.92
N LYS A 41 1.92 12.47 2.70
CA LYS A 41 1.06 12.23 1.53
C LYS A 41 0.85 10.75 1.21
N SER A 42 1.53 9.86 1.91
CA SER A 42 1.50 8.42 1.63
C SER A 42 0.24 7.73 2.15
N ALA A 43 -0.10 6.58 1.56
CA ALA A 43 -1.17 5.72 2.06
C ALA A 43 -0.91 5.23 3.48
N HIS A 44 0.34 5.08 3.90
CA HIS A 44 0.69 4.71 5.28
C HIS A 44 0.28 5.79 6.29
N ARG A 45 0.44 7.07 5.95
CA ARG A 45 -0.06 8.18 6.78
C ARG A 45 -1.57 8.10 6.98
N PHE A 46 -2.29 7.63 5.98
CA PHE A 46 -3.74 7.51 5.98
C PHE A 46 -4.18 6.04 6.08
N ALA A 47 -3.62 5.30 7.03
CA ALA A 47 -3.93 3.88 7.22
C ALA A 47 -5.05 3.63 8.24
N SER A 48 -5.35 4.62 9.12
CA SER A 48 -6.26 4.51 10.25
C SER A 48 -7.66 5.13 9.96
N PHE A 49 -8.34 5.64 10.97
CA PHE A 49 -9.65 6.29 10.88
C PHE A 49 -9.62 7.66 10.16
N ASN A 50 -8.47 8.09 9.73
CA ASN A 50 -8.27 9.16 8.77
C ASN A 50 -8.38 8.69 7.31
N ASN A 51 -8.73 7.43 7.09
CA ASN A 51 -9.03 6.82 5.80
C ASN A 51 -10.51 6.39 5.78
N PRO A 52 -11.36 7.02 4.96
CA PRO A 52 -12.80 6.73 4.95
C PRO A 52 -13.12 5.30 4.52
N PHE A 53 -12.31 4.69 3.66
CA PHE A 53 -12.49 3.31 3.21
C PHE A 53 -12.21 2.32 4.35
N TYR A 54 -11.12 2.54 5.08
CA TYR A 54 -10.78 1.73 6.24
C TYR A 54 -11.82 1.87 7.34
N GLU A 55 -12.22 3.09 7.66
CA GLU A 55 -13.23 3.35 8.66
C GLU A 55 -14.57 2.69 8.34
N ALA A 56 -15.03 2.81 7.08
CA ALA A 56 -16.26 2.13 6.63
C ALA A 56 -16.16 0.62 6.83
N THR A 57 -15.00 0.01 6.51
CA THR A 57 -14.74 -1.42 6.69
C THR A 57 -14.79 -1.82 8.17
N ILE A 58 -14.18 -1.03 9.05
CA ILE A 58 -14.18 -1.31 10.50
C ILE A 58 -15.59 -1.17 11.08
N ASN A 59 -16.34 -0.16 10.68
CA ASN A 59 -17.71 0.04 11.13
C ASN A 59 -18.62 -1.11 10.67
N ASP A 60 -18.53 -1.50 9.41
CA ASP A 60 -19.27 -2.65 8.87
C ASP A 60 -18.92 -3.95 9.61
N MET A 61 -17.65 -4.19 9.89
CA MET A 61 -17.22 -5.35 10.68
C MET A 61 -17.78 -5.30 12.10
N ARG A 62 -17.83 -4.14 12.74
CA ARG A 62 -18.37 -3.98 14.09
C ARG A 62 -19.87 -4.19 14.15
N GLU A 63 -20.58 -3.71 13.15
CA GLU A 63 -22.04 -3.85 13.06
C GLU A 63 -22.47 -5.26 12.68
N LYS A 64 -21.76 -5.89 11.73
CA LYS A 64 -22.12 -7.21 11.18
C LYS A 64 -21.46 -8.40 11.86
N ALA A 65 -20.63 -8.17 12.86
CA ALA A 65 -19.84 -9.23 13.51
C ALA A 65 -20.66 -10.42 14.00
N LEU A 66 -21.96 -10.27 14.12
CA LEU A 66 -22.91 -11.29 14.60
C LEU A 66 -23.61 -12.07 13.51
N SER A 67 -23.76 -11.49 12.32
CA SER A 67 -24.40 -12.21 11.21
C SER A 67 -23.51 -13.34 10.68
N LEU A 68 -22.25 -13.40 11.12
CA LEU A 68 -21.23 -14.27 10.56
C LEU A 68 -20.98 -15.57 11.36
N THR A 69 -21.40 -15.64 12.62
CA THR A 69 -21.20 -16.82 13.47
C THR A 69 -22.53 -17.54 13.74
N LYS A 70 -22.83 -18.54 12.91
CA LYS A 70 -24.13 -19.30 12.96
C LYS A 70 -24.49 -19.98 14.29
N GLY A 71 -23.59 -20.19 15.19
CA GLY A 71 -23.87 -20.80 16.49
C GLY A 71 -23.90 -19.81 17.66
N VAL A 72 -23.19 -18.71 17.51
CA VAL A 72 -23.08 -17.65 18.51
C VAL A 72 -24.19 -16.61 18.31
N ALA A 73 -24.70 -16.47 17.07
CA ALA A 73 -25.70 -15.48 16.72
C ALA A 73 -27.00 -15.62 17.51
N GLU A 74 -27.49 -16.83 17.70
CA GLU A 74 -28.75 -17.06 18.46
C GLU A 74 -28.58 -16.76 19.95
N HIS A 75 -27.42 -17.07 20.52
CA HIS A 75 -27.15 -16.84 21.95
C HIS A 75 -26.86 -15.36 22.24
N VAL A 76 -26.17 -14.69 21.32
CA VAL A 76 -25.74 -13.29 21.46
C VAL A 76 -26.84 -12.31 21.01
N ALA A 77 -27.78 -12.74 20.14
CA ALA A 77 -28.95 -11.92 19.76
C ALA A 77 -29.77 -11.43 20.96
N HIS A 78 -29.76 -12.17 22.07
CA HIS A 78 -30.43 -11.79 23.31
C HIS A 78 -29.65 -10.80 24.18
N PHE A 79 -28.39 -10.47 23.80
CA PHE A 79 -27.50 -9.61 24.57
C PHE A 79 -26.83 -8.57 23.66
N PRO A 80 -27.47 -7.46 23.30
CA PRO A 80 -26.92 -6.44 22.40
C PRO A 80 -25.52 -5.92 22.79
N GLN A 81 -25.25 -5.82 24.10
CA GLN A 81 -23.94 -5.40 24.60
C GLN A 81 -22.80 -6.40 24.25
N TRP A 82 -23.12 -7.68 24.11
CA TRP A 82 -22.16 -8.70 23.68
C TRP A 82 -21.89 -8.62 22.18
N GLN A 83 -22.87 -8.21 21.43
CA GLN A 83 -22.78 -7.97 19.99
C GLN A 83 -21.77 -6.88 19.73
N GLU A 84 -21.98 -5.73 20.31
CA GLU A 84 -21.09 -4.58 20.17
C GLU A 84 -19.66 -4.94 20.59
N ARG A 85 -19.50 -5.62 21.73
CA ARG A 85 -18.21 -6.07 22.22
C ARG A 85 -17.52 -7.04 21.26
N THR A 86 -18.24 -7.99 20.68
CA THR A 86 -17.67 -8.96 19.72
C THR A 86 -17.15 -8.28 18.47
N GLY A 87 -17.90 -7.34 17.91
CA GLY A 87 -17.48 -6.57 16.74
C GLY A 87 -16.24 -5.72 17.02
N LYS A 88 -16.18 -5.07 18.17
CA LYS A 88 -15.01 -4.31 18.60
C LYS A 88 -13.77 -5.20 18.76
N ILE A 89 -13.93 -6.39 19.37
CA ILE A 89 -12.82 -7.35 19.51
C ILE A 89 -12.35 -7.86 18.14
N LYS A 90 -13.27 -8.21 17.23
CA LYS A 90 -12.90 -8.64 15.86
C LYS A 90 -12.13 -7.56 15.10
N SER A 91 -12.58 -6.31 15.17
CA SER A 91 -11.94 -5.19 14.49
C SER A 91 -10.52 -4.90 14.99
N LYS A 92 -10.19 -5.28 16.23
CA LYS A 92 -8.83 -5.17 16.78
C LYS A 92 -7.80 -5.95 15.97
N TRP A 93 -8.22 -7.01 15.26
CA TRP A 93 -7.33 -7.78 14.40
C TRP A 93 -6.66 -6.94 13.31
N CYS A 94 -7.33 -5.90 12.82
CA CYS A 94 -6.81 -5.01 11.78
C CYS A 94 -5.74 -4.04 12.30
N SER A 95 -5.76 -3.78 13.61
CA SER A 95 -5.06 -2.63 14.20
C SER A 95 -3.53 -2.74 14.22
N GLY A 96 -2.97 -3.96 14.22
CA GLY A 96 -1.52 -4.14 14.14
C GLY A 96 -0.88 -3.59 12.86
N CYS A 97 -1.64 -3.56 11.75
CA CYS A 97 -1.17 -3.07 10.46
C CYS A 97 -1.73 -1.67 10.10
N HIS A 98 -2.85 -1.27 10.71
CA HIS A 98 -3.54 -0.01 10.35
C HIS A 98 -3.53 1.02 11.47
N ASP A 99 -3.74 0.60 12.72
CA ASP A 99 -3.97 1.48 13.86
C ASP A 99 -3.07 1.19 15.07
N PRO A 100 -1.74 1.06 14.92
CA PRO A 100 -0.89 0.79 16.09
C PRO A 100 -1.08 1.81 17.22
N SER A 101 -1.28 3.09 16.89
CA SER A 101 -1.51 4.15 17.89
C SER A 101 -2.81 3.96 18.66
N VAL A 102 -3.91 3.59 17.97
CA VAL A 102 -5.20 3.33 18.61
C VAL A 102 -5.14 2.04 19.44
N MET A 103 -4.44 1.01 18.90
CA MET A 103 -4.28 -0.28 19.58
C MET A 103 -3.49 -0.14 20.89
N LEU A 104 -2.33 0.51 20.84
CA LEU A 104 -1.46 0.69 22.01
C LEU A 104 -2.08 1.59 23.07
N ALA A 105 -2.92 2.55 22.65
CA ALA A 105 -3.74 3.34 23.58
C ALA A 105 -4.92 2.57 24.19
N GLY A 106 -5.13 1.29 23.83
CA GLY A 106 -6.23 0.46 24.31
C GLY A 106 -7.60 0.82 23.75
N GLN A 107 -7.68 1.71 22.76
CA GLN A 107 -8.94 2.28 22.26
C GLN A 107 -9.66 1.41 21.25
N MET A 108 -9.02 0.39 20.67
CA MET A 108 -9.66 -0.47 19.66
C MET A 108 -10.84 -1.30 20.18
N THR A 109 -10.96 -1.48 21.48
CA THR A 109 -12.08 -2.20 22.13
C THR A 109 -13.18 -1.25 22.62
N GLU A 110 -13.00 0.03 22.42
CA GLU A 110 -13.94 1.08 22.82
C GLU A 110 -14.60 1.75 21.62
N THR A 111 -15.50 2.71 21.88
CA THR A 111 -15.98 3.61 20.81
C THR A 111 -14.85 4.55 20.45
N ILE A 112 -14.46 4.56 19.18
CA ILE A 112 -13.34 5.36 18.72
C ILE A 112 -13.79 6.79 18.45
N ASP A 113 -13.16 7.74 19.13
CA ASP A 113 -13.27 9.14 18.72
C ASP A 113 -12.42 9.37 17.48
N ARG A 114 -13.08 9.54 16.34
CA ARG A 114 -12.44 9.80 15.04
C ARG A 114 -11.56 11.06 15.04
N ARG A 115 -11.79 12.00 15.95
CA ARG A 115 -11.02 13.24 16.09
C ARG A 115 -9.82 13.09 17.02
N SER A 116 -9.68 11.96 17.69
CA SER A 116 -8.54 11.74 18.57
C SER A 116 -7.23 11.72 17.78
N PRO A 117 -6.13 12.20 18.37
CA PRO A 117 -4.82 12.12 17.71
C PRO A 117 -4.45 10.70 17.28
N GLN A 118 -4.82 9.70 18.08
CA GLN A 118 -4.54 8.29 17.77
C GLN A 118 -5.28 7.83 16.51
N ALA A 119 -6.57 8.14 16.39
CA ALA A 119 -7.38 7.79 15.22
C ALA A 119 -6.91 8.52 13.94
N GLN A 120 -6.30 9.69 14.11
CA GLN A 120 -5.78 10.50 13.01
C GLN A 120 -4.29 10.24 12.70
N ALA A 121 -3.63 9.34 13.42
CA ALA A 121 -2.19 9.13 13.30
C ALA A 121 -1.77 8.28 12.10
N GLY A 122 -2.58 7.31 11.68
CA GLY A 122 -2.16 6.31 10.69
C GLY A 122 -0.94 5.52 11.14
N LEU A 123 -0.09 5.12 10.21
CA LEU A 123 1.22 4.55 10.50
C LEU A 123 2.24 5.68 10.64
N THR A 124 2.52 6.06 11.90
CA THR A 124 3.51 7.10 12.22
C THR A 124 4.94 6.62 11.96
N CYS A 125 5.90 7.53 12.08
CA CYS A 125 7.33 7.15 12.00
C CYS A 125 7.66 6.02 12.98
N LEU A 126 7.22 6.12 14.22
CA LEU A 126 7.48 5.11 15.25
C LEU A 126 6.65 3.84 15.09
N ALA A 127 5.50 3.88 14.42
CA ALA A 127 4.76 2.66 14.10
C ALA A 127 5.60 1.65 13.30
N CYS A 128 6.55 2.16 12.50
CA CYS A 128 7.55 1.35 11.81
C CYS A 128 8.88 1.33 12.57
N HIS A 129 9.47 2.51 12.85
CA HIS A 129 10.83 2.63 13.36
C HIS A 129 11.02 2.22 14.83
N ALA A 130 9.94 1.94 15.56
CA ALA A 130 10.01 1.30 16.86
C ALA A 130 9.90 -0.23 16.82
N ILE A 131 9.75 -0.83 15.64
CA ILE A 131 9.82 -2.28 15.48
C ILE A 131 11.27 -2.71 15.70
N ASP A 132 11.51 -3.55 16.72
CA ASP A 132 12.84 -4.06 17.06
C ASP A 132 13.05 -5.51 16.65
N GLN A 133 11.96 -6.26 16.45
CA GLN A 133 12.01 -7.65 16.08
C GLN A 133 10.87 -8.06 15.14
N ILE A 134 11.23 -8.83 14.13
CA ILE A 134 10.30 -9.60 13.29
C ILE A 134 10.46 -11.05 13.68
N HIS A 135 9.37 -11.70 14.13
CA HIS A 135 9.45 -13.08 14.58
C HIS A 135 9.62 -14.07 13.44
N ASN A 136 8.88 -13.85 12.36
CA ASN A 136 8.91 -14.69 11.17
C ASN A 136 8.13 -14.02 10.03
N THR A 137 7.99 -14.71 8.90
CA THR A 137 7.32 -14.23 7.70
C THR A 137 5.89 -14.75 7.55
N THR A 138 5.19 -15.03 8.64
CA THR A 138 3.77 -15.43 8.57
C THR A 138 2.82 -14.25 8.32
N GLY A 139 3.29 -13.02 8.49
CA GLY A 139 2.49 -11.81 8.34
C GLY A 139 1.63 -11.52 9.57
N ASN A 140 0.46 -10.90 9.37
CA ASN A 140 -0.54 -10.60 10.41
C ASN A 140 -0.01 -9.77 11.59
N GLY A 141 0.91 -8.84 11.35
CA GLY A 141 1.48 -8.00 12.41
C GLY A 141 2.44 -8.77 13.35
N ASN A 142 3.17 -9.75 12.83
CA ASN A 142 4.04 -10.61 13.63
C ASN A 142 5.40 -9.95 13.92
N TYR A 143 5.36 -8.90 14.72
CA TYR A 143 6.50 -8.10 15.13
C TYR A 143 6.38 -7.64 16.58
N ASN A 144 7.50 -7.22 17.17
CA ASN A 144 7.53 -6.49 18.44
C ASN A 144 7.81 -5.01 18.20
N ILE A 145 7.20 -4.17 19.03
CA ILE A 145 7.50 -2.74 19.14
C ILE A 145 8.22 -2.49 20.47
N VAL A 146 9.30 -1.73 20.42
CA VAL A 146 9.98 -1.23 21.62
C VAL A 146 9.09 -0.19 22.31
N ASP A 147 8.85 -0.38 23.58
CA ASP A 147 8.03 0.56 24.39
C ASP A 147 8.74 1.90 24.58
N GLU A 148 10.02 1.88 24.92
CA GLU A 148 10.84 3.07 25.06
C GLU A 148 12.25 2.84 24.48
N HIS A 149 12.65 3.66 23.52
CA HIS A 149 14.04 3.66 23.06
C HIS A 149 14.94 4.33 24.08
N GLU A 150 16.03 3.66 24.43
CA GLU A 150 17.09 4.30 25.21
C GLU A 150 17.71 5.43 24.39
N ASP A 151 17.72 6.61 24.95
CA ASP A 151 18.37 7.76 24.35
C ASP A 151 19.70 8.04 25.06
N PRO A 152 20.84 7.66 24.47
CA PRO A 152 22.15 7.80 25.10
C PRO A 152 22.74 9.21 24.98
N TYR A 153 22.04 10.12 24.33
CA TYR A 153 22.56 11.47 24.10
C TYR A 153 22.29 12.40 25.29
N VAL A 154 23.15 13.39 25.41
CA VAL A 154 22.98 14.43 26.44
C VAL A 154 21.66 15.17 26.25
N PHE A 155 21.03 15.53 27.33
CA PHE A 155 19.74 16.25 27.33
C PHE A 155 18.58 15.49 26.67
N ALA A 156 18.57 14.17 26.68
CA ALA A 156 17.51 13.32 26.10
C ALA A 156 16.09 13.69 26.59
N ARG A 157 15.97 14.19 27.80
CA ARG A 157 14.68 14.60 28.41
C ARG A 157 14.45 16.12 28.42
N ALA A 158 15.19 16.86 27.59
CA ALA A 158 15.04 18.31 27.54
C ALA A 158 13.66 18.71 26.96
N GLU A 159 13.08 19.75 27.52
CA GLU A 159 11.81 20.30 27.06
C GLU A 159 11.93 20.79 25.60
N LYS A 160 10.88 20.53 24.81
CA LYS A 160 10.81 20.95 23.39
C LYS A 160 11.02 22.47 23.28
N GLY A 161 11.93 22.88 22.40
CA GLY A 161 12.25 24.30 22.16
C GLY A 161 13.26 24.90 23.15
N SER A 162 13.73 24.14 24.14
CA SER A 162 14.78 24.58 25.06
C SER A 162 16.18 24.53 24.43
N VAL A 163 17.14 25.22 25.06
CA VAL A 163 18.57 25.11 24.69
C VAL A 163 19.06 23.66 24.84
N GLY A 164 18.57 22.95 25.87
CA GLY A 164 18.86 21.52 26.04
C GLY A 164 18.42 20.68 24.85
N ALA A 165 17.24 20.91 24.29
CA ALA A 165 16.77 20.21 23.10
C ALA A 165 17.65 20.51 21.86
N LEU A 166 18.12 21.74 21.70
CA LEU A 166 19.04 22.10 20.62
C LEU A 166 20.40 21.39 20.76
N LEU A 167 20.91 21.30 21.99
CA LEU A 167 22.16 20.58 22.28
C LEU A 167 22.00 19.07 22.06
N HIS A 168 20.88 18.52 22.44
CA HIS A 168 20.50 17.12 22.16
C HIS A 168 20.50 16.82 20.66
N ASP A 169 19.77 17.61 19.86
CA ASP A 169 19.70 17.46 18.40
C ASP A 169 21.11 17.57 17.76
N THR A 170 21.94 18.48 18.29
CA THR A 170 23.31 18.65 17.83
C THR A 170 24.17 17.43 18.15
N ALA A 171 23.99 16.82 19.32
CA ALA A 171 24.69 15.60 19.73
C ALA A 171 24.33 14.41 18.84
N ILE A 172 23.02 14.24 18.49
CA ILE A 172 22.59 13.21 17.56
C ILE A 172 23.22 13.43 16.18
N LYS A 173 23.19 14.66 15.66
CA LYS A 173 23.78 14.98 14.35
C LYS A 173 25.29 14.72 14.30
N ALA A 174 25.99 15.01 15.40
CA ALA A 174 27.44 14.81 15.49
C ALA A 174 27.82 13.32 15.60
N LYS A 175 27.02 12.48 16.23
CA LYS A 175 27.28 11.04 16.43
C LYS A 175 26.01 10.20 16.23
N PRO A 176 25.51 10.03 14.99
CA PRO A 176 24.21 9.44 14.72
C PRO A 176 24.15 7.90 14.88
N GLU A 177 25.24 7.22 15.23
CA GLU A 177 25.34 5.76 15.17
C GLU A 177 24.37 5.07 16.13
N ALA A 178 24.17 5.61 17.35
CA ALA A 178 23.23 5.05 18.32
C ALA A 178 21.78 5.23 17.83
N HIS A 179 21.43 6.41 17.36
CA HIS A 179 20.14 6.69 16.74
C HIS A 179 19.86 5.75 15.55
N LYS A 180 20.83 5.58 14.65
CA LYS A 180 20.68 4.68 13.50
C LYS A 180 20.52 3.22 13.90
N ARG A 181 21.22 2.74 14.92
CA ARG A 181 21.08 1.35 15.38
C ARG A 181 19.67 1.07 15.90
N GLN A 182 19.06 2.02 16.59
CA GLN A 182 17.72 1.87 17.15
C GLN A 182 16.63 2.04 16.07
N MET A 183 16.75 3.07 15.23
CA MET A 183 15.72 3.42 14.25
C MET A 183 15.81 2.65 12.93
N LEU A 184 16.96 2.03 12.63
CA LEU A 184 17.20 1.33 11.37
C LEU A 184 17.94 -0.01 11.59
N PRO A 185 17.37 -0.94 12.37
CA PRO A 185 17.86 -2.31 12.41
C PRO A 185 18.03 -2.91 11.00
N PRO A 186 18.96 -3.86 10.78
CA PRO A 186 19.29 -4.38 9.45
C PRO A 186 18.10 -4.91 8.65
N PHE A 187 17.07 -5.46 9.31
CA PHE A 187 15.88 -6.01 8.66
C PHE A 187 15.03 -4.95 7.92
N PHE A 188 15.16 -3.66 8.23
CA PHE A 188 14.51 -2.58 7.46
C PHE A 188 14.93 -2.53 5.98
N ARG A 189 16.00 -3.23 5.62
CA ARG A 189 16.49 -3.34 4.24
C ARG A 189 16.12 -4.65 3.57
N THR A 190 15.20 -5.39 4.14
CA THR A 190 14.76 -6.69 3.64
C THR A 190 13.26 -6.68 3.37
N SER A 191 12.79 -7.53 2.47
CA SER A 191 11.36 -7.68 2.19
C SER A 191 10.59 -8.29 3.36
N GLU A 192 11.27 -9.00 4.25
CA GLU A 192 10.72 -9.58 5.46
C GLU A 192 10.12 -8.52 6.39
N PHE A 193 10.70 -7.33 6.43
CA PHE A 193 10.12 -6.21 7.16
C PHE A 193 8.72 -5.86 6.63
N CYS A 194 8.57 -5.73 5.32
CA CYS A 194 7.29 -5.40 4.70
C CYS A 194 6.26 -6.54 4.88
N SER A 195 6.72 -7.79 4.95
CA SER A 195 5.85 -8.96 5.13
C SER A 195 5.05 -8.93 6.43
N THR A 196 5.49 -8.19 7.44
CA THR A 196 4.77 -8.06 8.72
C THR A 196 3.33 -7.57 8.53
N CYS A 197 3.11 -6.68 7.55
CA CYS A 197 1.80 -6.12 7.21
C CYS A 197 1.33 -6.50 5.79
N HIS A 198 2.26 -6.72 4.84
CA HIS A 198 1.94 -7.04 3.44
C HIS A 198 1.90 -8.56 3.17
N LYS A 199 1.49 -9.31 4.18
CA LYS A 199 1.09 -10.71 4.10
C LYS A 199 0.03 -10.98 5.15
N VAL A 200 -1.18 -11.29 4.71
CA VAL A 200 -2.34 -11.42 5.57
C VAL A 200 -3.01 -12.78 5.36
N SER A 201 -3.20 -13.51 6.45
CA SER A 201 -4.00 -14.72 6.51
C SER A 201 -5.17 -14.49 7.47
N LEU A 202 -6.38 -14.77 7.01
CA LEU A 202 -7.61 -14.49 7.76
C LEU A 202 -8.02 -15.72 8.58
N PRO A 203 -8.02 -15.64 9.92
CA PRO A 203 -8.44 -16.73 10.77
C PRO A 203 -9.97 -16.86 10.77
N GLU A 204 -10.47 -18.03 11.22
CA GLU A 204 -11.90 -18.28 11.35
C GLU A 204 -12.63 -17.21 12.15
N SER A 205 -12.04 -16.76 13.25
CA SER A 205 -12.59 -15.76 14.14
C SER A 205 -12.85 -14.39 13.49
N VAL A 206 -12.26 -14.13 12.31
CA VAL A 206 -12.44 -12.86 11.58
C VAL A 206 -13.53 -12.99 10.52
N ASN A 207 -13.52 -14.05 9.70
CA ASN A 207 -14.43 -14.17 8.55
C ASN A 207 -15.00 -15.57 8.31
N ASP A 208 -14.99 -16.45 9.31
CA ASP A 208 -15.50 -17.82 9.23
C ASP A 208 -14.90 -18.66 8.09
N TYR A 209 -13.61 -18.44 7.80
CA TYR A 209 -12.88 -19.04 6.68
C TYR A 209 -13.50 -18.84 5.30
N ARG A 210 -14.26 -17.78 5.08
CA ARG A 210 -14.83 -17.48 3.75
C ARG A 210 -13.77 -17.29 2.68
N TRP A 211 -12.64 -16.69 3.07
CA TRP A 211 -11.40 -16.67 2.31
C TRP A 211 -10.20 -16.67 3.26
N PHE A 212 -9.18 -17.43 2.93
CA PHE A 212 -8.02 -17.66 3.80
C PHE A 212 -6.96 -16.58 3.69
N ARG A 213 -6.93 -15.86 2.58
CA ARG A 213 -5.91 -14.88 2.27
C ARG A 213 -6.54 -13.51 2.07
N GLY A 214 -5.94 -12.50 2.72
CA GLY A 214 -6.05 -11.12 2.32
C GLY A 214 -4.94 -10.77 1.32
N GLN A 215 -4.41 -9.57 1.41
CA GLN A 215 -3.25 -9.16 0.62
C GLN A 215 -2.04 -10.06 0.91
N ASN A 216 -1.24 -10.35 -0.11
CA ASN A 216 -0.09 -11.24 0.01
C ASN A 216 0.99 -10.91 -1.03
N GLU A 217 1.54 -9.72 -0.96
CA GLU A 217 2.61 -9.29 -1.85
C GLU A 217 3.91 -10.02 -1.56
N TYR A 218 4.15 -10.37 -0.28
CA TYR A 218 5.40 -10.99 0.11
C TYR A 218 5.62 -12.38 -0.50
N ASP A 219 4.64 -13.29 -0.42
CA ASP A 219 4.81 -14.63 -1.01
C ASP A 219 4.93 -14.54 -2.54
N ASN A 220 4.12 -13.67 -3.16
CA ASN A 220 4.20 -13.46 -4.60
C ASN A 220 5.55 -12.89 -5.03
N TRP A 221 6.13 -11.96 -4.25
CA TRP A 221 7.48 -11.47 -4.48
C TRP A 221 8.52 -12.58 -4.24
N HIS A 222 8.41 -13.29 -3.13
CA HIS A 222 9.34 -14.39 -2.78
C HIS A 222 9.43 -15.43 -3.90
N ASP A 223 8.29 -15.78 -4.50
CA ASP A 223 8.20 -16.75 -5.58
C ASP A 223 8.46 -16.15 -6.97
N SER A 224 8.81 -14.89 -7.06
CA SER A 224 9.06 -14.17 -8.32
C SER A 224 10.51 -14.28 -8.80
N GLY A 225 10.74 -14.01 -10.09
CA GLY A 225 12.08 -13.83 -10.64
C GLY A 225 12.83 -12.65 -10.01
N VAL A 226 12.13 -11.64 -9.52
CA VAL A 226 12.71 -10.44 -8.88
C VAL A 226 13.43 -10.81 -7.57
N ALA A 227 12.90 -11.79 -6.83
CA ALA A 227 13.52 -12.32 -5.63
C ALA A 227 14.63 -13.37 -5.92
N LEU A 228 14.84 -13.72 -7.21
CA LEU A 228 15.73 -14.81 -7.66
C LEU A 228 15.34 -16.22 -7.16
N ASN A 229 14.11 -16.40 -6.74
CA ASN A 229 13.63 -17.68 -6.21
C ASN A 229 12.73 -18.47 -7.19
N ALA A 230 12.34 -17.87 -8.31
CA ALA A 230 11.40 -18.51 -9.23
C ALA A 230 12.04 -19.63 -10.03
N SER A 231 11.69 -20.87 -9.71
CA SER A 231 12.14 -22.05 -10.45
C SER A 231 11.56 -22.14 -11.89
N ARG A 232 10.54 -21.36 -12.18
CA ARG A 232 9.82 -21.34 -13.48
C ARG A 232 10.19 -20.18 -14.39
N THR A 233 11.06 -19.28 -13.94
CA THR A 233 11.41 -18.08 -14.69
C THR A 233 12.72 -18.31 -15.44
N PHE A 234 12.66 -18.20 -16.77
CA PHE A 234 13.86 -18.30 -17.62
C PHE A 234 14.68 -17.00 -17.65
N TYR A 235 14.06 -15.87 -17.28
CA TYR A 235 14.67 -14.55 -17.29
C TYR A 235 14.75 -14.01 -15.87
N LEU A 236 15.85 -14.30 -15.21
CA LEU A 236 16.14 -13.76 -13.90
C LEU A 236 16.91 -12.44 -14.07
N PRO A 237 16.57 -11.39 -13.29
CA PRO A 237 17.38 -10.19 -13.25
C PRO A 237 18.76 -10.52 -12.67
N PRO A 238 19.80 -9.72 -12.98
CA PRO A 238 21.18 -9.97 -12.51
C PRO A 238 21.31 -9.89 -10.98
N ASN A 239 20.44 -9.13 -10.33
CA ASN A 239 20.46 -8.92 -8.88
C ASN A 239 19.05 -9.06 -8.30
N LYS A 240 18.97 -9.66 -7.10
CA LYS A 240 17.78 -9.64 -6.28
C LYS A 240 17.39 -8.20 -5.96
N ARG A 241 16.09 -7.88 -6.11
CA ARG A 241 15.51 -6.63 -5.62
C ARG A 241 14.52 -6.92 -4.51
N VAL A 242 14.53 -6.06 -3.49
CA VAL A 242 13.62 -6.09 -2.36
C VAL A 242 12.52 -5.05 -2.51
N CYS A 243 11.50 -5.09 -1.66
CA CYS A 243 10.34 -4.18 -1.74
C CYS A 243 10.77 -2.70 -1.77
N GLN A 244 11.75 -2.36 -0.94
CA GLN A 244 12.28 -0.99 -0.82
C GLN A 244 12.97 -0.48 -2.09
N ASP A 245 13.45 -1.35 -2.96
CA ASP A 245 14.13 -0.92 -4.20
C ASP A 245 13.15 -0.35 -5.23
N CYS A 246 11.87 -0.77 -5.16
CA CYS A 246 10.81 -0.27 -6.04
C CYS A 246 9.92 0.77 -5.35
N HIS A 247 9.51 0.51 -4.09
CA HIS A 247 8.55 1.37 -3.37
C HIS A 247 9.20 2.50 -2.57
N MET A 248 10.51 2.44 -2.37
CA MET A 248 11.31 3.47 -1.68
C MET A 248 12.56 3.83 -2.51
N PRO A 249 12.42 4.24 -3.79
CA PRO A 249 13.56 4.66 -4.59
C PRO A 249 14.25 5.87 -3.94
N LEU A 250 15.46 6.19 -4.41
CA LEU A 250 16.13 7.42 -3.99
C LEU A 250 15.46 8.63 -4.65
N GLU A 251 15.11 9.63 -3.85
CA GLU A 251 14.53 10.89 -4.30
C GLU A 251 15.36 12.09 -3.78
N PRO A 252 15.36 13.23 -4.49
CA PRO A 252 16.00 14.45 -4.02
C PRO A 252 15.46 14.91 -2.66
N ALA A 253 16.34 15.46 -1.83
CA ALA A 253 16.03 16.02 -0.51
C ALA A 253 16.26 17.56 -0.48
N PRO A 254 15.39 18.35 -1.12
CA PRO A 254 15.58 19.79 -1.25
C PRO A 254 15.37 20.56 0.07
N LEU A 255 14.70 19.98 1.07
CA LEU A 255 14.48 20.58 2.37
C LEU A 255 15.66 20.41 3.34
N GLY A 256 16.69 19.67 2.92
CA GLY A 256 17.93 19.52 3.68
C GLY A 256 17.85 18.45 4.78
N ASP A 257 17.17 17.34 4.50
CA ASP A 257 17.12 16.18 5.40
C ASP A 257 18.53 15.74 5.83
N VAL A 258 18.73 15.58 7.14
CA VAL A 258 20.05 15.25 7.70
C VAL A 258 20.51 13.83 7.35
N SER A 259 19.62 12.95 6.96
CA SER A 259 19.95 11.59 6.50
C SER A 259 20.34 11.53 5.03
N ALA A 260 20.17 12.63 4.29
CA ALA A 260 20.45 12.68 2.85
C ALA A 260 21.91 12.33 2.54
N LYS A 261 22.09 11.45 1.57
CA LYS A 261 23.41 11.13 0.99
C LYS A 261 23.45 11.64 -0.45
N ASN A 262 24.42 12.47 -0.75
CA ASN A 262 24.51 13.13 -2.06
C ASN A 262 23.21 13.87 -2.44
N GLY A 263 22.54 14.50 -1.47
CA GLY A 263 21.28 15.20 -1.67
C GLY A 263 20.06 14.32 -1.92
N MET A 264 20.15 13.01 -1.64
CA MET A 264 19.09 12.03 -1.88
C MET A 264 18.69 11.31 -0.60
N VAL A 265 17.41 10.99 -0.45
CA VAL A 265 16.85 10.15 0.61
C VAL A 265 16.08 8.98 0.02
N ARG A 266 15.88 7.91 0.79
CA ARG A 266 14.91 6.86 0.44
C ARG A 266 13.50 7.43 0.51
N SER A 267 12.73 7.26 -0.57
CA SER A 267 11.35 7.72 -0.63
C SER A 267 10.47 7.08 0.43
N HIS A 268 9.64 7.90 1.08
CA HIS A 268 8.59 7.45 1.98
C HIS A 268 7.19 7.74 1.40
N ARG A 269 7.09 7.88 0.07
CA ARG A 269 5.82 8.01 -0.64
C ARG A 269 5.10 6.68 -0.81
N PHE A 270 5.84 5.58 -0.86
CA PHE A 270 5.32 4.21 -1.02
C PHE A 270 4.32 4.10 -2.18
N LEU A 271 4.71 4.60 -3.36
CA LEU A 271 3.84 4.63 -4.53
C LEU A 271 3.43 3.21 -4.95
N ALA A 272 2.13 3.05 -5.25
CA ALA A 272 1.50 1.80 -5.66
C ALA A 272 0.26 2.09 -6.51
N VAL A 273 -0.67 1.14 -6.66
CA VAL A 273 -1.95 1.31 -7.39
C VAL A 273 -3.02 1.91 -6.46
N ASN A 274 -2.74 2.98 -5.77
CA ASN A 274 -3.67 3.59 -4.83
C ASN A 274 -4.00 5.03 -5.25
N THR A 275 -4.89 5.20 -6.22
CA THR A 275 -5.34 6.52 -6.67
C THR A 275 -6.59 7.02 -5.95
N ALA A 276 -7.41 6.10 -5.39
CA ALA A 276 -8.67 6.47 -4.74
C ALA A 276 -8.45 7.40 -3.53
N LEU A 277 -7.51 7.06 -2.65
CA LEU A 277 -7.24 7.85 -1.45
C LEU A 277 -6.72 9.27 -1.76
N PRO A 278 -5.69 9.48 -2.59
CA PRO A 278 -5.30 10.82 -2.98
C PRO A 278 -6.38 11.57 -3.78
N HIS A 279 -7.20 10.88 -4.59
CA HIS A 279 -8.32 11.49 -5.29
C HIS A 279 -9.34 12.10 -4.32
N VAL A 280 -9.77 11.33 -3.33
CA VAL A 280 -10.72 11.79 -2.30
C VAL A 280 -10.16 12.98 -1.50
N ARG A 281 -8.83 13.06 -1.38
CA ARG A 281 -8.13 14.15 -0.70
C ARG A 281 -7.81 15.35 -1.59
N GLY A 282 -8.10 15.28 -2.88
CA GLY A 282 -7.73 16.31 -3.85
C GLY A 282 -6.22 16.44 -4.07
N ASP A 283 -5.44 15.37 -3.81
CA ASP A 283 -3.99 15.35 -3.96
C ASP A 283 -3.59 14.92 -5.38
N GLU A 284 -3.77 15.84 -6.31
CA GLU A 284 -3.45 15.65 -7.73
C GLU A 284 -1.96 15.37 -8.00
N ASP A 285 -1.06 15.90 -7.15
CA ASP A 285 0.38 15.64 -7.30
C ASP A 285 0.70 14.16 -7.02
N THR A 286 0.14 13.61 -5.96
CA THR A 286 0.31 12.18 -5.65
C THR A 286 -0.31 11.30 -6.74
N ILE A 287 -1.48 11.65 -7.30
CA ILE A 287 -2.08 10.91 -8.42
C ILE A 287 -1.14 10.89 -9.62
N LYS A 288 -0.61 12.03 -10.04
CA LYS A 288 0.34 12.11 -11.16
C LYS A 288 1.62 11.29 -10.92
N ARG A 289 2.12 11.26 -9.68
CA ARG A 289 3.28 10.43 -9.31
C ARG A 289 2.96 8.95 -9.40
N ILE A 290 1.78 8.52 -8.95
CA ILE A 290 1.31 7.13 -9.07
C ILE A 290 1.18 6.76 -10.54
N GLU A 291 0.57 7.59 -11.37
CA GLU A 291 0.46 7.34 -12.82
C GLU A 291 1.82 7.21 -13.48
N ALA A 292 2.75 8.10 -13.17
CA ALA A 292 4.12 8.02 -13.70
C ALA A 292 4.81 6.73 -13.25
N PHE A 293 4.66 6.34 -11.97
CA PHE A 293 5.19 5.09 -11.44
C PHE A 293 4.62 3.87 -12.15
N LEU A 294 3.32 3.84 -12.43
CA LEU A 294 2.66 2.71 -13.12
C LEU A 294 3.07 2.63 -14.59
N ARG A 295 3.24 3.76 -15.26
CA ARG A 295 3.66 3.83 -16.68
C ARG A 295 5.14 3.52 -16.88
N ASP A 296 5.95 3.54 -15.82
CA ASP A 296 7.38 3.26 -15.89
C ASP A 296 7.65 1.76 -16.04
N ASN A 297 7.33 1.22 -17.21
CA ASN A 297 7.73 -0.11 -17.65
C ASN A 297 7.24 -1.27 -16.75
N ARG A 298 6.14 -1.09 -16.00
CA ARG A 298 5.59 -2.11 -15.08
C ARG A 298 4.93 -3.25 -15.84
N LEU A 299 4.11 -2.90 -16.82
CA LEU A 299 3.42 -3.83 -17.69
C LEU A 299 3.82 -3.58 -19.13
N ARG A 300 3.74 -4.62 -19.95
CA ARG A 300 3.82 -4.52 -21.38
C ARG A 300 2.56 -5.10 -22.00
N ILE A 301 2.00 -4.39 -22.97
CA ILE A 301 0.86 -4.82 -23.76
C ILE A 301 1.36 -5.00 -25.19
N ASP A 302 1.17 -6.20 -25.72
CA ASP A 302 1.53 -6.55 -27.09
C ASP A 302 0.26 -7.00 -27.84
N VAL A 303 -0.04 -6.43 -29.00
CA VAL A 303 -0.94 -7.05 -29.98
C VAL A 303 -0.12 -8.13 -30.67
N PHE A 304 -0.17 -9.33 -30.11
CA PHE A 304 0.81 -10.39 -30.37
C PHE A 304 0.55 -11.14 -31.67
N ALA A 305 -0.72 -11.53 -31.89
CA ALA A 305 -1.08 -12.35 -33.04
C ALA A 305 -2.40 -11.88 -33.68
N LEU A 306 -2.58 -12.27 -34.90
CA LEU A 306 -3.82 -12.16 -35.65
C LEU A 306 -4.20 -13.56 -36.15
N GLN A 307 -5.43 -13.95 -35.87
CA GLN A 307 -6.04 -15.18 -36.36
C GLN A 307 -7.08 -14.82 -37.42
N ARG A 308 -7.09 -15.53 -38.54
CA ARG A 308 -8.07 -15.37 -39.61
C ARG A 308 -8.40 -16.68 -40.27
N GLU A 309 -9.60 -16.77 -40.83
CA GLU A 309 -10.06 -17.87 -41.63
C GLU A 309 -9.76 -17.60 -43.11
N ARG A 310 -9.00 -18.47 -43.75
CA ARG A 310 -8.60 -18.32 -45.16
C ARG A 310 -9.58 -18.98 -46.13
N THR A 311 -9.98 -20.19 -45.79
CA THR A 311 -10.96 -21.01 -46.46
C THR A 311 -11.73 -21.78 -45.41
N GLU A 312 -12.89 -22.34 -45.75
CA GLU A 312 -13.73 -23.09 -44.82
C GLU A 312 -12.91 -24.22 -44.16
N GLY A 313 -12.65 -24.09 -42.87
CA GLY A 313 -11.88 -25.03 -42.04
C GLY A 313 -10.37 -24.80 -41.97
N GLU A 314 -9.80 -23.80 -42.68
CA GLU A 314 -8.38 -23.45 -42.58
C GLU A 314 -8.20 -22.13 -41.81
N SER A 315 -7.63 -22.19 -40.64
CA SER A 315 -7.23 -20.99 -39.86
C SER A 315 -5.74 -20.67 -40.07
N GLU A 316 -5.45 -19.39 -40.29
CA GLU A 316 -4.09 -18.86 -40.31
C GLU A 316 -3.84 -18.00 -39.09
N THR A 317 -2.73 -18.29 -38.40
CA THR A 317 -2.24 -17.43 -37.29
C THR A 317 -0.98 -16.71 -37.75
N VAL A 318 -1.03 -15.38 -37.77
CA VAL A 318 0.13 -14.53 -38.06
C VAL A 318 0.66 -13.97 -36.74
N LEU A 319 1.92 -14.28 -36.42
CA LEU A 319 2.64 -13.82 -35.20
C LEU A 319 4.10 -13.54 -35.59
N ALA A 320 4.84 -12.75 -34.94
CA ALA A 320 4.55 -11.71 -33.98
C ALA A 320 4.24 -10.42 -34.74
N LEU A 321 3.14 -9.75 -34.46
CA LEU A 321 2.67 -8.62 -35.29
C LEU A 321 3.58 -7.40 -35.24
N ASP A 322 4.45 -7.28 -34.26
CA ASP A 322 5.52 -6.26 -34.18
C ASP A 322 6.61 -6.46 -35.27
N LYS A 323 6.68 -7.65 -35.87
CA LYS A 323 7.66 -8.04 -36.92
C LYS A 323 7.03 -8.34 -38.27
N THR A 324 5.73 -8.51 -38.30
CA THR A 324 4.98 -8.87 -39.50
C THR A 324 3.85 -7.88 -39.73
N GLN A 325 3.63 -7.50 -41.01
CA GLN A 325 2.52 -6.61 -41.40
C GLN A 325 1.56 -7.38 -42.32
N PRO A 326 0.60 -8.10 -41.72
CA PRO A 326 -0.38 -8.84 -42.54
C PRO A 326 -1.30 -7.86 -43.26
N SER A 327 -1.58 -8.15 -44.55
CA SER A 327 -2.60 -7.44 -45.29
C SER A 327 -3.98 -8.01 -44.93
N LEU A 328 -4.93 -7.16 -44.63
CA LEU A 328 -6.33 -7.51 -44.40
C LEU A 328 -7.18 -7.12 -45.62
N ARG A 329 -8.23 -7.88 -45.89
CA ARG A 329 -9.22 -7.60 -46.95
C ARG A 329 -10.49 -7.05 -46.31
N THR A 330 -11.17 -6.17 -47.03
CA THR A 330 -12.49 -5.68 -46.61
C THR A 330 -13.46 -6.85 -46.44
N GLY A 331 -14.10 -6.93 -45.27
CA GLY A 331 -15.04 -8.01 -44.94
C GLY A 331 -14.39 -9.26 -44.34
N GLU A 332 -13.06 -9.31 -44.23
CA GLU A 332 -12.35 -10.41 -43.58
C GLU A 332 -12.61 -10.38 -42.05
N LYS A 333 -13.00 -11.53 -41.50
CA LYS A 333 -13.15 -11.71 -40.06
C LYS A 333 -11.80 -12.06 -39.45
N VAL A 334 -11.37 -11.26 -38.48
CA VAL A 334 -10.09 -11.42 -37.76
C VAL A 334 -10.27 -11.38 -36.26
N THR A 335 -9.42 -12.12 -35.56
CA THR A 335 -9.29 -12.06 -34.08
C THR A 335 -7.88 -11.62 -33.73
N PHE A 336 -7.74 -10.64 -32.88
CA PHE A 336 -6.45 -10.21 -32.35
C PHE A 336 -6.20 -10.80 -30.97
N ASP A 337 -5.03 -11.38 -30.77
CA ASP A 337 -4.56 -11.85 -29.48
C ASP A 337 -3.74 -10.73 -28.81
N VAL A 338 -4.28 -10.17 -27.74
CA VAL A 338 -3.60 -9.15 -26.94
C VAL A 338 -2.99 -9.82 -25.72
N VAL A 339 -1.68 -9.66 -25.53
CA VAL A 339 -0.93 -10.23 -24.42
C VAL A 339 -0.55 -9.11 -23.44
N VAL A 340 -1.05 -9.19 -22.23
CA VAL A 340 -0.61 -8.34 -21.13
C VAL A 340 0.44 -9.10 -20.32
N ARG A 341 1.62 -8.52 -20.22
CA ARG A 341 2.76 -9.14 -19.56
C ARG A 341 3.24 -8.30 -18.39
N ASN A 342 3.35 -8.91 -17.19
CA ASN A 342 4.08 -8.36 -16.07
C ASN A 342 5.57 -8.31 -16.44
N LYS A 343 6.16 -7.13 -16.49
CA LYS A 343 7.53 -6.93 -16.92
C LYS A 343 8.47 -6.56 -15.77
N ASP A 344 8.05 -5.67 -14.89
CA ASP A 344 8.88 -5.15 -13.81
C ASP A 344 8.11 -4.96 -12.50
N VAL A 345 7.15 -5.85 -12.21
CA VAL A 345 6.47 -5.94 -10.93
C VAL A 345 6.90 -7.24 -10.26
N GLY A 346 7.43 -7.16 -9.05
CA GLY A 346 7.95 -8.31 -8.31
C GLY A 346 6.87 -9.18 -7.66
N HIS A 347 5.59 -8.92 -7.91
CA HIS A 347 4.44 -9.66 -7.38
C HIS A 347 3.30 -9.67 -8.40
N THR A 348 2.13 -10.18 -8.05
CA THR A 348 0.93 -10.08 -8.90
C THR A 348 0.55 -8.62 -9.13
N PHE A 349 -0.06 -8.34 -10.27
CA PHE A 349 -0.59 -7.01 -10.61
C PHE A 349 -2.11 -7.10 -10.86
N PRO A 350 -2.90 -6.22 -10.22
CA PRO A 350 -2.53 -5.34 -9.13
C PRO A 350 -2.13 -6.12 -7.86
N GLY A 351 -1.35 -5.47 -6.95
CA GLY A 351 -1.08 -5.99 -5.62
C GLY A 351 -2.13 -5.54 -4.61
N GLY A 352 -1.97 -5.93 -3.34
CA GLY A 352 -2.86 -5.53 -2.27
C GLY A 352 -4.18 -6.31 -2.24
N THR A 353 -5.24 -5.62 -1.90
CA THR A 353 -6.63 -6.11 -1.98
C THR A 353 -7.07 -6.07 -3.43
N ASN A 354 -6.94 -7.18 -4.15
CA ASN A 354 -7.25 -7.25 -5.59
C ASN A 354 -8.70 -6.81 -5.89
N ASP A 355 -9.62 -7.13 -4.98
CA ASP A 355 -11.05 -6.80 -5.12
C ASP A 355 -11.35 -5.29 -5.12
N SER A 356 -10.40 -4.47 -4.70
CA SER A 356 -10.53 -3.00 -4.69
C SER A 356 -9.98 -2.33 -5.95
N ASN A 357 -9.46 -3.12 -6.89
CA ASN A 357 -8.88 -2.62 -8.13
C ASN A 357 -9.54 -3.30 -9.33
N GLU A 358 -9.94 -2.51 -10.31
CA GLU A 358 -10.40 -2.99 -11.60
C GLU A 358 -9.38 -2.64 -12.67
N GLY A 359 -9.09 -3.61 -13.53
CA GLY A 359 -8.21 -3.43 -14.68
C GLY A 359 -8.93 -3.83 -15.97
N TRP A 360 -8.81 -3.02 -17.00
CA TRP A 360 -9.39 -3.32 -18.31
C TRP A 360 -8.41 -3.02 -19.43
N ILE A 361 -8.66 -3.59 -20.60
CA ILE A 361 -7.90 -3.32 -21.80
C ILE A 361 -8.78 -2.50 -22.73
N GLU A 362 -8.36 -1.29 -23.02
CA GLU A 362 -8.91 -0.49 -24.10
C GLU A 362 -8.25 -0.91 -25.43
N PHE A 363 -9.06 -1.28 -26.41
CA PHE A 363 -8.60 -1.67 -27.72
C PHE A 363 -9.33 -0.88 -28.79
N THR A 364 -8.57 -0.13 -29.61
CA THR A 364 -9.12 0.71 -30.68
C THR A 364 -8.41 0.41 -31.99
N ILE A 365 -9.19 0.20 -33.05
CA ILE A 365 -8.69 0.11 -34.44
C ILE A 365 -9.01 1.42 -35.14
N LEU A 366 -7.98 2.03 -35.71
CA LEU A 366 -8.08 3.27 -36.47
C LEU A 366 -7.78 3.01 -37.93
N ASP A 367 -8.40 3.80 -38.85
CA ASP A 367 -7.99 3.86 -40.23
C ASP A 367 -6.79 4.82 -40.43
N ALA A 368 -6.31 4.94 -41.66
CA ALA A 368 -5.19 5.82 -42.00
C ALA A 368 -5.47 7.32 -41.83
N LYS A 369 -6.70 7.70 -41.44
CA LYS A 369 -7.13 9.08 -41.14
C LYS A 369 -7.53 9.24 -39.69
N ASP A 370 -7.07 8.33 -38.80
CA ASP A 370 -7.37 8.28 -37.38
C ASP A 370 -8.87 8.16 -37.04
N ARG A 371 -9.69 7.65 -37.99
CA ARG A 371 -11.10 7.38 -37.72
C ARG A 371 -11.24 6.02 -37.05
N VAL A 372 -12.03 5.96 -35.98
CA VAL A 372 -12.31 4.73 -35.25
C VAL A 372 -13.13 3.77 -36.14
N LEU A 373 -12.57 2.60 -36.39
CA LEU A 373 -13.23 1.49 -37.10
C LEU A 373 -13.82 0.47 -36.12
N TYR A 374 -13.16 0.27 -34.97
CA TYR A 374 -13.60 -0.63 -33.92
C TYR A 374 -13.07 -0.14 -32.59
N GLN A 375 -13.85 -0.38 -31.55
CA GLN A 375 -13.48 0.02 -30.18
C GLN A 375 -14.10 -0.95 -29.16
N SER A 376 -13.33 -1.34 -28.15
CA SER A 376 -13.82 -2.14 -27.01
C SER A 376 -13.06 -1.79 -25.74
N GLY A 377 -13.61 -2.15 -24.57
CA GLY A 377 -12.99 -1.90 -23.29
C GLY A 377 -13.10 -0.45 -22.82
N PHE A 378 -14.13 0.26 -23.25
CA PHE A 378 -14.46 1.59 -22.70
C PHE A 378 -15.29 1.48 -21.44
N VAL A 379 -15.02 2.35 -20.46
CA VAL A 379 -15.82 2.57 -19.26
C VAL A 379 -16.54 3.90 -19.35
#